data_81d2fa86c36f912b59152052060dbc06
#
_entry.id   81d2fa86c36f912b59152052060dbc06
#
_cell.length_a   1.000
_cell.length_b   1.000
_cell.length_c   1.000
_cell.angle_alpha   90.00
_cell.angle_beta   90.00
_cell.angle_gamma   90.00
#
_symmetry.space_group_name_H-M   'P 1'
#
loop_
_entity.id
_entity.type
_entity.pdbx_description
1 polymer ?
#
loop_
_entity_poly.entity_id
_entity_poly.type
_entity_poly.pdbx_seq_one_letter_code
_entity_poly.pdbx_strand_id
1 'polypeptide(L)'
;MFYVIYPLLWLLSLLPLKVLYAFSPLIYFLIYRVAGYRKTVVRQNLQNSFPELSASERRKIEKNFYRFFADLLLEIVKLLHISDKELLQRMKFVNVEEFFECCRQGKYPILMLGHYGNWEWILTISLLMPENCEAFT
;
A
#
# COMPACT_ATOMS: atom_id res chain seq x y z
N MET A 1 -24.70 6.91 2.28
CA MET A 1 -23.26 7.05 2.60
C MET A 1 -22.38 6.69 1.40
N PHE A 2 -22.55 5.54 0.76
CA PHE A 2 -21.81 5.15 -0.45
C PHE A 2 -21.87 6.20 -1.59
N TYR A 3 -23.06 6.66 -1.94
CA TYR A 3 -23.29 7.66 -3.02
C TYR A 3 -22.63 9.02 -2.81
N VAL A 4 -22.12 9.32 -1.62
CA VAL A 4 -21.39 10.55 -1.31
C VAL A 4 -19.89 10.29 -1.24
N ILE A 5 -19.49 9.20 -0.57
CA ILE A 5 -18.06 8.88 -0.35
C ILE A 5 -17.40 8.45 -1.66
N TYR A 6 -18.05 7.58 -2.44
CA TYR A 6 -17.45 7.07 -3.67
C TYR A 6 -17.14 8.17 -4.71
N PRO A 7 -18.06 9.09 -5.05
CA PRO A 7 -17.73 10.19 -5.95
C PRO A 7 -16.59 11.08 -5.46
N LEU A 8 -16.50 11.31 -4.14
CA LEU A 8 -15.41 12.08 -3.55
C LEU A 8 -14.06 11.37 -3.71
N LEU A 9 -14.00 10.08 -3.41
CA LEU A 9 -12.79 9.28 -3.61
C LEU A 9 -12.42 9.19 -5.09
N TRP A 10 -13.43 9.06 -5.96
CA TRP A 10 -13.25 9.06 -7.40
C TRP A 10 -12.63 10.37 -7.90
N LEU A 11 -13.15 11.53 -7.48
CA LEU A 11 -12.58 12.83 -7.81
C LEU A 11 -11.15 13.00 -7.28
N LEU A 12 -10.89 12.58 -6.03
CA LEU A 12 -9.55 12.61 -5.46
C LEU A 12 -8.59 11.76 -6.26
N SER A 13 -9.00 10.59 -6.72
CA SER A 13 -8.13 9.67 -7.46
C SER A 13 -7.68 10.21 -8.82
N LEU A 14 -8.39 11.21 -9.39
CA LEU A 14 -7.97 11.89 -10.62
C LEU A 14 -6.73 12.78 -10.42
N LEU A 15 -6.49 13.25 -9.19
CA LEU A 15 -5.36 14.11 -8.89
C LEU A 15 -4.03 13.38 -9.05
N PRO A 16 -2.97 14.07 -9.49
CA PRO A 16 -1.62 13.52 -9.46
C PRO A 16 -1.20 13.11 -8.04
N LEU A 17 -0.43 12.04 -7.89
CA LEU A 17 0.03 11.56 -6.57
C LEU A 17 0.77 12.63 -5.76
N LYS A 18 1.54 13.49 -6.42
CA LYS A 18 2.22 14.62 -5.74
C LYS A 18 1.23 15.55 -5.04
N VAL A 19 0.05 15.77 -5.64
CA VAL A 19 -1.01 16.59 -5.06
C VAL A 19 -1.69 15.82 -3.92
N LEU A 20 -1.95 14.52 -4.11
CA LEU A 20 -2.52 13.68 -3.05
C LEU A 20 -1.63 13.67 -1.81
N TYR A 21 -0.31 13.52 -1.95
CA TYR A 21 0.62 13.57 -0.82
C TYR A 21 0.61 14.92 -0.07
N ALA A 22 0.22 16.02 -0.72
CA ALA A 22 0.04 17.28 -0.01
C ALA A 22 -1.09 17.22 1.03
N PHE A 23 -2.07 16.31 0.87
CA PHE A 23 -3.13 16.05 1.85
C PHE A 23 -2.72 15.06 2.95
N SER A 24 -1.59 14.35 2.81
CA SER A 24 -1.15 13.35 3.78
C SER A 24 -1.03 13.89 5.21
N PRO A 25 -0.49 15.09 5.47
CA PRO A 25 -0.45 15.64 6.83
C PRO A 25 -1.84 15.81 7.46
N LEU A 26 -2.86 16.16 6.67
CA LEU A 26 -4.23 16.27 7.13
C LEU A 26 -4.81 14.89 7.48
N ILE A 27 -4.62 13.90 6.60
CA ILE A 27 -5.04 12.51 6.85
C ILE A 27 -4.35 11.96 8.11
N TYR A 28 -3.03 12.15 8.23
CA TYR A 28 -2.29 11.80 9.44
C TYR A 28 -2.89 12.44 10.69
N PHE A 29 -3.19 13.75 10.65
CA PHE A 29 -3.79 14.45 11.79
C PHE A 29 -5.15 13.86 12.17
N LEU A 30 -6.01 13.62 11.19
CA LEU A 30 -7.34 13.03 11.42
C LEU A 30 -7.24 11.63 12.02
N ILE A 31 -6.41 10.75 11.45
CA ILE A 31 -6.27 9.36 11.90
C ILE A 31 -5.57 9.29 13.26
N TYR A 32 -4.47 10.02 13.40
CA TYR A 32 -3.60 9.91 14.57
C TYR A 32 -4.07 10.77 15.74
N ARG A 33 -4.51 12.02 15.49
CA ARG A 33 -4.85 12.95 16.57
C ARG A 33 -6.33 12.94 16.92
N VAL A 34 -7.21 12.92 15.92
CA VAL A 34 -8.66 13.02 16.11
C VAL A 34 -9.25 11.65 16.40
N ALA A 35 -9.14 10.71 15.45
CA ALA A 35 -9.74 9.38 15.59
C ALA A 35 -8.96 8.45 16.52
N GLY A 36 -7.65 8.63 16.66
CA GLY A 36 -6.80 7.73 17.45
C GLY A 36 -6.82 6.28 16.98
N TYR A 37 -7.01 6.08 15.66
CA TYR A 37 -7.28 4.79 15.05
C TYR A 37 -6.25 3.74 15.46
N ARG A 38 -6.71 2.69 16.15
CA ARG A 38 -5.95 1.51 16.60
C ARG A 38 -4.63 1.80 17.35
N LYS A 39 -4.48 2.96 18.00
CA LYS A 39 -3.24 3.34 18.70
C LYS A 39 -2.80 2.34 19.75
N THR A 40 -3.74 1.80 20.53
CA THR A 40 -3.44 0.80 21.57
C THR A 40 -2.81 -0.44 20.95
N VAL A 41 -3.35 -0.91 19.82
CA VAL A 41 -2.82 -2.08 19.09
C VAL A 41 -1.42 -1.81 18.58
N VAL A 42 -1.21 -0.65 17.94
CA VAL A 42 0.11 -0.26 17.39
C VAL A 42 1.15 -0.17 18.52
N ARG A 43 0.81 0.44 19.66
CA ARG A 43 1.72 0.55 20.80
C ARG A 43 2.05 -0.80 21.40
N GLN A 44 1.06 -1.67 21.55
CA GLN A 44 1.28 -3.03 22.05
C GLN A 44 2.21 -3.82 21.13
N ASN A 45 1.97 -3.75 19.81
CA ASN A 45 2.82 -4.41 18.83
C ASN A 45 4.26 -3.87 18.88
N LEU A 46 4.43 -2.55 18.94
CA LEU A 46 5.76 -1.94 19.06
C LEU A 46 6.47 -2.34 20.36
N GLN A 47 5.75 -2.46 21.47
CA GLN A 47 6.32 -2.89 22.73
C GLN A 47 6.75 -4.36 22.68
N ASN A 48 5.95 -5.22 22.03
CA ASN A 48 6.25 -6.64 21.90
C ASN A 48 7.40 -6.91 20.90
N SER A 49 7.45 -6.14 19.80
CA SER A 49 8.43 -6.34 18.74
C SER A 49 9.79 -5.68 19.02
N PHE A 50 9.80 -4.62 19.82
CA PHE A 50 10.98 -3.82 20.15
C PHE A 50 11.04 -3.53 21.67
N PRO A 51 11.14 -4.56 22.50
CA PRO A 51 11.17 -4.39 23.97
C PRO A 51 12.40 -3.61 24.43
N GLU A 52 13.51 -3.69 23.70
CA GLU A 52 14.80 -3.03 23.97
C GLU A 52 14.77 -1.51 23.75
N LEU A 53 13.84 -1.01 22.92
CA LEU A 53 13.75 0.42 22.63
C LEU A 53 13.07 1.18 23.79
N SER A 54 13.53 2.40 24.02
CA SER A 54 12.88 3.31 24.96
C SER A 54 11.47 3.71 24.51
N ALA A 55 10.64 4.16 25.43
CA ALA A 55 9.28 4.64 25.14
C ALA A 55 9.30 5.81 24.12
N SER A 56 10.34 6.65 24.13
CA SER A 56 10.49 7.77 23.21
C SER A 56 10.79 7.31 21.77
N GLU A 57 11.64 6.30 21.61
CA GLU A 57 11.98 5.70 20.33
C GLU A 57 10.77 4.98 19.72
N ARG A 58 10.07 4.14 20.51
CA ARG A 58 8.82 3.50 20.06
C ARG A 58 7.78 4.53 19.63
N ARG A 59 7.67 5.66 20.34
CA ARG A 59 6.75 6.74 19.97
C ARG A 59 7.15 7.44 18.67
N LYS A 60 8.45 7.52 18.34
CA LYS A 60 8.93 8.03 17.05
C LYS A 60 8.53 7.08 15.92
N ILE A 61 8.69 5.76 16.13
CA ILE A 61 8.25 4.73 15.17
C ILE A 61 6.73 4.78 14.98
N GLU A 62 5.94 4.87 16.08
CA GLU A 62 4.48 5.03 16.03
C GLU A 62 4.08 6.20 15.13
N LYS A 63 4.68 7.37 15.31
CA LYS A 63 4.36 8.55 14.49
C LYS A 63 4.72 8.36 13.02
N ASN A 64 5.87 7.75 12.75
CA ASN A 64 6.30 7.46 11.38
C ASN A 64 5.39 6.45 10.69
N PHE A 65 4.96 5.41 11.41
CA PHE A 65 3.96 4.48 10.93
C PHE A 65 2.66 5.17 10.50
N TYR A 66 2.13 6.10 11.30
CA TYR A 66 0.89 6.79 10.93
C TYR A 66 1.06 7.78 9.78
N ARG A 67 2.26 8.36 9.60
CA ARG A 67 2.56 9.17 8.41
C ARG A 67 2.56 8.30 7.15
N PHE A 68 3.30 7.20 7.21
CA PHE A 68 3.31 6.21 6.14
C PHE A 68 1.89 5.67 5.84
N PHE A 69 1.12 5.36 6.88
CA PHE A 69 -0.25 4.87 6.73
C PHE A 69 -1.18 5.92 6.06
N ALA A 70 -0.98 7.20 6.33
CA ALA A 70 -1.70 8.27 5.64
C ALA A 70 -1.36 8.32 4.15
N ASP A 71 -0.07 8.19 3.80
CA ASP A 71 0.38 8.10 2.40
C ASP A 71 -0.23 6.88 1.71
N LEU A 72 -0.18 5.72 2.36
CA LEU A 72 -0.72 4.46 1.86
C LEU A 72 -2.21 4.57 1.50
N LEU A 73 -3.02 5.20 2.36
CA LEU A 73 -4.44 5.39 2.09
C LEU A 73 -4.68 6.23 0.83
N LEU A 74 -3.88 7.26 0.61
CA LEU A 74 -3.97 8.09 -0.60
C LEU A 74 -3.53 7.33 -1.85
N GLU A 75 -2.53 6.47 -1.74
CA GLU A 75 -2.07 5.60 -2.81
C GLU A 75 -3.12 4.54 -3.18
N ILE A 76 -3.83 3.99 -2.19
CA ILE A 76 -4.96 3.08 -2.42
C ILE A 76 -6.09 3.80 -3.17
N VAL A 77 -6.42 5.04 -2.78
CA VAL A 77 -7.41 5.85 -3.51
C VAL A 77 -6.95 6.09 -4.95
N LYS A 78 -5.66 6.33 -5.16
CA LYS A 78 -5.09 6.55 -6.50
C LYS A 78 -5.23 5.33 -7.43
N LEU A 79 -5.28 4.10 -6.90
CA LEU A 79 -5.49 2.90 -7.71
C LEU A 79 -6.77 2.94 -8.55
N LEU A 80 -7.77 3.72 -8.18
CA LEU A 80 -8.98 3.90 -9.00
C LEU A 80 -8.70 4.50 -10.38
N HIS A 81 -7.64 5.32 -10.55
CA HIS A 81 -7.32 6.04 -11.78
C HIS A 81 -5.82 6.17 -12.06
N ILE A 82 -5.00 5.30 -11.54
CA ILE A 82 -3.58 5.25 -11.90
C ILE A 82 -3.43 4.55 -13.25
N SER A 83 -2.56 5.04 -14.13
CA SER A 83 -2.29 4.36 -15.40
C SER A 83 -1.29 3.22 -15.20
N ASP A 84 -1.39 2.18 -16.03
CA ASP A 84 -0.45 1.05 -16.05
C ASP A 84 1.01 1.53 -16.19
N LYS A 85 1.22 2.53 -17.03
CA LYS A 85 2.55 3.15 -17.21
C LYS A 85 3.08 3.75 -15.90
N GLU A 86 2.25 4.46 -15.14
CA GLU A 86 2.65 5.04 -13.86
C GLU A 86 2.87 3.97 -12.80
N LEU A 87 2.03 2.92 -12.77
CA LEU A 87 2.21 1.76 -11.90
C LEU A 87 3.57 1.09 -12.14
N LEU A 88 3.88 0.74 -13.38
CA LEU A 88 5.14 0.06 -13.76
C LEU A 88 6.38 0.94 -13.54
N GLN A 89 6.24 2.27 -13.52
CA GLN A 89 7.34 3.16 -13.14
C GLN A 89 7.61 3.15 -11.63
N ARG A 90 6.59 2.92 -10.81
CA ARG A 90 6.67 2.96 -9.35
C ARG A 90 6.97 1.59 -8.76
N MET A 91 6.37 0.54 -9.29
CA MET A 91 6.60 -0.84 -8.88
C MET A 91 7.52 -1.51 -9.88
N LYS A 92 8.74 -1.82 -9.43
CA LYS A 92 9.72 -2.54 -10.24
C LYS A 92 9.83 -3.97 -9.75
N PHE A 93 9.61 -4.89 -10.65
CA PHE A 93 9.80 -6.32 -10.41
C PHE A 93 11.20 -6.72 -10.88
N VAL A 94 11.91 -7.45 -10.03
CA VAL A 94 13.26 -7.94 -10.31
C VAL A 94 13.23 -9.46 -10.28
N ASN A 95 13.91 -10.11 -11.22
CA ASN A 95 14.02 -11.58 -11.31
C ASN A 95 12.66 -12.31 -11.49
N VAL A 96 11.72 -11.69 -12.20
CA VAL A 96 10.39 -12.27 -12.46
C VAL A 96 10.39 -13.38 -13.53
N GLU A 97 11.48 -13.54 -14.26
CA GLU A 97 11.58 -14.51 -15.36
C GLU A 97 11.37 -15.96 -14.89
N GLU A 98 11.88 -16.33 -13.70
CA GLU A 98 11.67 -17.66 -13.13
C GLU A 98 10.18 -17.92 -12.85
N PHE A 99 9.48 -16.90 -12.36
CA PHE A 99 8.04 -16.96 -12.11
C PHE A 99 7.29 -17.15 -13.45
N PHE A 100 7.60 -16.33 -14.45
CA PHE A 100 6.95 -16.41 -15.76
C PHE A 100 7.30 -17.70 -16.50
N GLU A 101 8.50 -18.23 -16.33
CA GLU A 101 8.88 -19.51 -16.92
C GLU A 101 8.06 -20.67 -16.32
N CYS A 102 7.81 -20.67 -15.02
CA CYS A 102 6.89 -21.63 -14.39
C CYS A 102 5.49 -21.55 -15.04
N CYS A 103 4.99 -20.35 -15.27
CA CYS A 103 3.69 -20.16 -15.95
C CYS A 103 3.72 -20.71 -17.38
N ARG A 104 4.77 -20.39 -18.16
CA ARG A 104 4.92 -20.90 -19.56
C ARG A 104 4.95 -22.42 -19.62
N GLN A 105 5.45 -23.07 -18.58
CA GLN A 105 5.45 -24.54 -18.46
C GLN A 105 4.10 -25.12 -17.99
N GLY A 106 3.04 -24.32 -17.86
CA GLY A 106 1.75 -24.74 -17.36
C GLY A 106 1.72 -25.04 -15.86
N LYS A 107 2.70 -24.56 -15.09
CA LYS A 107 2.75 -24.66 -13.64
C LYS A 107 2.09 -23.44 -13.00
N TYR A 108 1.61 -23.59 -11.78
CA TYR A 108 0.97 -22.52 -11.01
C TYR A 108 1.90 -22.09 -9.86
N PRO A 109 2.76 -21.09 -10.05
CA PRO A 109 3.63 -20.60 -9.00
C PRO A 109 2.81 -19.89 -7.92
N ILE A 110 3.17 -20.10 -6.65
CA ILE A 110 2.55 -19.40 -5.51
C ILE A 110 3.47 -18.24 -5.12
N LEU A 111 2.93 -17.02 -5.21
CA LEU A 111 3.62 -15.82 -4.76
C LEU A 111 3.32 -15.59 -3.27
N MET A 112 4.34 -15.75 -2.42
CA MET A 112 4.24 -15.46 -0.99
C MET A 112 4.78 -14.07 -0.71
N LEU A 113 3.97 -13.22 -0.08
CA LEU A 113 4.27 -11.81 0.16
C LEU A 113 4.08 -11.44 1.62
N GLY A 114 4.91 -10.51 2.09
CA GLY A 114 4.68 -9.80 3.34
C GLY A 114 3.92 -8.50 3.11
N HIS A 115 3.17 -8.04 4.10
CA HIS A 115 2.51 -6.72 4.09
C HIS A 115 3.56 -5.62 4.36
N TYR A 116 4.52 -5.45 3.44
CA TYR A 116 5.56 -4.44 3.52
C TYR A 116 5.37 -3.40 2.42
N GLY A 117 5.43 -2.14 2.80
CA GLY A 117 5.18 -1.04 1.87
C GLY A 117 3.72 -1.02 1.38
N ASN A 118 3.52 -0.57 0.15
CA ASN A 118 2.22 -0.66 -0.53
C ASN A 118 2.10 -1.98 -1.27
N TRP A 119 1.78 -3.03 -0.53
CA TRP A 119 1.61 -4.38 -1.06
C TRP A 119 0.42 -4.51 -2.05
N GLU A 120 -0.56 -3.60 -2.00
CA GLU A 120 -1.68 -3.56 -2.96
C GLU A 120 -1.17 -3.41 -4.41
N TRP A 121 -0.05 -2.72 -4.60
CA TRP A 121 0.52 -2.53 -5.93
C TRP A 121 1.19 -3.77 -6.51
N ILE A 122 1.36 -4.87 -5.74
CA ILE A 122 1.90 -6.12 -6.26
C ILE A 122 1.03 -6.70 -7.38
N LEU A 123 -0.27 -6.40 -7.37
CA LEU A 123 -1.20 -6.83 -8.41
C LEU A 123 -0.79 -6.33 -9.81
N THR A 124 0.06 -5.30 -9.89
CA THR A 124 0.64 -4.83 -11.17
C THR A 124 1.52 -5.86 -11.86
N ILE A 125 1.93 -6.94 -11.17
CA ILE A 125 2.63 -8.06 -11.80
C ILE A 125 1.81 -8.65 -12.94
N SER A 126 0.47 -8.60 -12.84
CA SER A 126 -0.43 -9.08 -13.89
C SER A 126 -0.25 -8.34 -15.21
N LEU A 127 0.20 -7.07 -15.19
CA LEU A 127 0.49 -6.29 -16.40
C LEU A 127 1.75 -6.79 -17.15
N LEU A 128 2.56 -7.60 -16.51
CA LEU A 128 3.79 -8.17 -17.07
C LEU A 128 3.64 -9.65 -17.40
N MET A 129 2.50 -10.27 -17.01
CA MET A 129 2.30 -11.70 -17.18
C MET A 129 2.12 -12.06 -18.65
N PRO A 130 2.71 -13.19 -19.13
CA PRO A 130 2.44 -13.74 -20.44
C PRO A 130 0.96 -14.09 -20.61
N GLU A 131 0.42 -14.04 -21.84
CA GLU A 131 -0.99 -14.29 -22.16
C GLU A 131 -1.51 -15.66 -21.67
N ASN A 132 -0.63 -16.65 -21.54
CA ASN A 132 -0.94 -18.00 -21.07
C ASN A 132 -0.80 -18.18 -19.56
N CYS A 133 -0.59 -17.10 -18.83
CA CYS A 133 -0.48 -17.09 -17.37
C CYS A 133 -1.76 -16.51 -16.77
N GLU A 134 -2.61 -17.35 -16.20
CA GLU A 134 -3.80 -16.87 -15.49
C GLU A 134 -3.47 -16.60 -14.02
N ALA A 135 -3.76 -15.40 -13.55
CA ALA A 135 -3.70 -15.10 -12.12
C ALA A 135 -5.03 -15.50 -11.48
N PHE A 136 -4.99 -16.49 -10.61
CA PHE A 136 -6.14 -16.79 -9.74
C PHE A 136 -6.05 -15.83 -8.52
N THR A 137 -7.03 -14.96 -8.42
CA THR A 137 -7.26 -14.08 -7.28
C THR A 137 -8.29 -14.65 -6.31
#